data_0babafd8b537ed7f6c4dffd29437fa55
#
_entry.id   0babafd8b537ed7f6c4dffd29437fa55
#
_cell.length_a   1.000
_cell.length_b   1.000
_cell.length_c   1.000
_cell.angle_alpha   90.00
_cell.angle_beta   90.00
_cell.angle_gamma   90.00
#
_symmetry.space_group_name_H-M   'P 1'
#
loop_
_entity.id
_entity.type
_entity.pdbx_description
1 polymer ?
#
loop_
_entity_poly.entity_id
_entity_poly.type
_entity_poly.pdbx_seq_one_letter_code
_entity_poly.pdbx_strand_id
1 'polypeptide(L)'
;MKKVICLILSVLMLATCFAGCGAKETSDLAAIKKAGKIVVGITEYAPMDFKDENGNWTGFDAEFAQLFAKELGVECEFFVIADWSKKFYELETKNIDAVWNGMTITEEAKTNSSVSDPYVVNAQVLVMKADVVANYADAASLKDLKVAVENGSAGQDAAAAAGVTDLILVADQAAALMEVKAGTSQACVIDITMANAMTGEGTNYADLAAGISLTSEEYGVSFRKESDLTAKFNAFMDKLIADGTLQALAEKYSLTLAK
;
A
#
# COMPACT_ATOMS: atom_id res chain seq x y z
N MET A 1 -40.53 44.37 -36.82
CA MET A 1 -39.83 44.49 -35.49
C MET A 1 -40.08 43.34 -34.56
N LYS A 2 -41.33 42.90 -34.30
CA LYS A 2 -41.58 41.76 -33.35
C LYS A 2 -40.95 40.41 -33.77
N LYS A 3 -40.85 40.09 -35.08
CA LYS A 3 -40.24 38.83 -35.56
C LYS A 3 -38.71 38.81 -35.47
N VAL A 4 -38.04 39.96 -35.53
CA VAL A 4 -36.59 40.09 -35.40
C VAL A 4 -36.16 39.97 -33.91
N ILE A 5 -36.97 40.49 -33.01
CA ILE A 5 -36.75 40.43 -31.58
C ILE A 5 -36.84 38.96 -31.05
N CYS A 6 -37.79 38.17 -31.58
CA CYS A 6 -37.88 36.74 -31.25
C CYS A 6 -36.69 35.91 -31.73
N LEU A 7 -36.10 36.26 -32.89
CA LEU A 7 -34.93 35.56 -33.42
C LEU A 7 -33.66 35.88 -32.60
N ILE A 8 -33.50 37.09 -32.11
CA ILE A 8 -32.38 37.51 -31.30
C ILE A 8 -32.47 36.88 -29.88
N LEU A 9 -33.67 36.75 -29.30
CA LEU A 9 -33.83 36.06 -28.01
C LEU A 9 -33.58 34.54 -28.10
N SER A 10 -33.95 33.89 -29.22
CA SER A 10 -33.67 32.45 -29.40
C SER A 10 -32.18 32.15 -29.61
N VAL A 11 -31.43 33.04 -30.27
CA VAL A 11 -29.98 32.90 -30.45
C VAL A 11 -29.24 33.18 -29.14
N LEU A 12 -29.71 34.11 -28.30
CA LEU A 12 -29.13 34.31 -26.97
C LEU A 12 -29.38 33.12 -26.01
N MET A 13 -30.53 32.43 -26.12
CA MET A 13 -30.78 31.21 -25.29
C MET A 13 -29.99 29.99 -25.76
N LEU A 14 -29.63 29.88 -27.05
CA LEU A 14 -28.74 28.81 -27.52
C LEU A 14 -27.25 29.03 -27.13
N ALA A 15 -26.84 30.30 -26.95
CA ALA A 15 -25.45 30.59 -26.56
C ALA A 15 -25.14 30.28 -25.08
N THR A 16 -26.14 30.18 -24.21
CA THR A 16 -25.96 29.83 -22.79
C THR A 16 -25.91 28.34 -22.54
N CYS A 17 -26.28 27.48 -23.50
CA CYS A 17 -26.18 26.02 -23.36
C CYS A 17 -24.79 25.45 -23.68
N PHE A 18 -23.85 26.25 -24.17
CA PHE A 18 -22.46 25.85 -24.43
C PHE A 18 -21.46 26.33 -23.37
N ALA A 19 -21.93 26.94 -22.28
CA ALA A 19 -21.13 26.97 -21.06
C ALA A 19 -21.16 25.54 -20.48
N GLY A 20 -20.54 24.60 -21.23
CA GLY A 20 -20.45 23.21 -20.88
C GLY A 20 -19.87 23.07 -19.45
N CYS A 21 -20.53 22.30 -18.64
CA CYS A 21 -19.92 21.58 -17.58
C CYS A 21 -18.75 20.74 -18.13
N GLY A 22 -17.61 21.34 -18.39
CA GLY A 22 -16.35 20.69 -18.19
C GLY A 22 -16.32 20.45 -16.70
N ALA A 23 -16.61 19.22 -16.27
CA ALA A 23 -16.26 18.81 -14.93
C ALA A 23 -14.79 19.22 -14.77
N LYS A 24 -14.52 20.27 -14.01
CA LYS A 24 -13.17 20.56 -13.54
C LYS A 24 -12.79 19.28 -12.83
N GLU A 25 -11.86 18.52 -13.40
CA GLU A 25 -11.18 17.50 -12.64
C GLU A 25 -10.77 18.18 -11.34
N THR A 26 -11.38 17.76 -10.24
CA THR A 26 -11.10 18.37 -8.95
C THR A 26 -9.77 17.79 -8.53
N SER A 27 -8.69 18.60 -8.61
CA SER A 27 -7.38 18.27 -8.13
C SER A 27 -7.49 17.64 -6.72
N ASP A 28 -6.98 16.43 -6.56
CA ASP A 28 -6.96 15.75 -5.26
C ASP A 28 -6.17 16.57 -4.24
N LEU A 29 -5.07 17.19 -4.67
CA LEU A 29 -4.28 18.10 -3.84
C LEU A 29 -5.13 19.30 -3.36
N ALA A 30 -5.95 19.88 -4.22
CA ALA A 30 -6.82 20.99 -3.84
C ALA A 30 -7.92 20.54 -2.87
N ALA A 31 -8.47 19.33 -3.04
CA ALA A 31 -9.46 18.74 -2.15
C ALA A 31 -8.86 18.47 -0.76
N ILE A 32 -7.67 17.86 -0.68
CA ILE A 32 -6.93 17.59 0.55
C ILE A 32 -6.61 18.88 1.29
N LYS A 33 -6.09 19.91 0.60
CA LYS A 33 -5.81 21.21 1.21
C LYS A 33 -7.06 21.89 1.76
N LYS A 34 -8.19 21.76 1.06
CA LYS A 34 -9.48 22.28 1.52
C LYS A 34 -10.00 21.51 2.74
N ALA A 35 -9.81 20.18 2.77
CA ALA A 35 -10.20 19.34 3.90
C ALA A 35 -9.27 19.52 5.12
N GLY A 36 -8.05 20.02 4.91
CA GLY A 36 -7.03 20.19 5.95
C GLY A 36 -6.37 18.89 6.38
N LYS A 37 -6.62 17.77 5.68
CA LYS A 37 -6.07 16.45 5.98
C LYS A 37 -5.90 15.60 4.73
N ILE A 38 -4.91 14.67 4.79
CA ILE A 38 -4.77 13.55 3.88
C ILE A 38 -5.12 12.26 4.64
N VAL A 39 -5.93 11.38 4.04
CA VAL A 39 -6.32 10.10 4.62
C VAL A 39 -5.53 8.98 3.96
N VAL A 40 -4.72 8.28 4.74
CA VAL A 40 -3.82 7.21 4.29
C VAL A 40 -4.38 5.86 4.69
N GLY A 41 -4.62 5.00 3.70
CA GLY A 41 -5.11 3.62 3.91
C GLY A 41 -3.95 2.68 4.23
N ILE A 42 -4.05 2.01 5.37
CA ILE A 42 -3.05 1.11 5.94
C ILE A 42 -3.67 -0.18 6.49
N THR A 43 -2.84 -1.18 6.78
CA THR A 43 -3.12 -2.28 7.71
C THR A 43 -2.09 -2.27 8.84
N GLU A 44 -2.24 -3.09 9.88
CA GLU A 44 -1.20 -3.26 10.89
C GLU A 44 -0.07 -4.12 10.34
N TYR A 45 1.05 -3.48 10.05
CA TYR A 45 2.17 -4.06 9.32
C TYR A 45 3.52 -3.52 9.81
N ALA A 46 4.12 -4.12 10.85
CA ALA A 46 5.48 -3.76 11.26
C ALA A 46 6.52 -4.28 10.23
N PRO A 47 7.56 -3.48 9.86
CA PRO A 47 7.93 -2.18 10.44
C PRO A 47 7.37 -0.97 9.67
N MET A 48 6.41 -1.17 8.76
CA MET A 48 5.88 -0.10 7.89
C MET A 48 4.85 0.78 8.62
N ASP A 49 3.79 0.16 9.16
CA ASP A 49 2.71 0.83 9.88
C ASP A 49 2.31 0.01 11.11
N PHE A 50 2.60 0.50 12.28
CA PHE A 50 2.24 -0.17 13.54
C PHE A 50 2.01 0.85 14.64
N LYS A 51 1.45 0.41 15.77
CA LYS A 51 1.21 1.28 16.92
C LYS A 51 2.36 1.22 17.92
N ASP A 52 2.78 2.41 18.38
CA ASP A 52 3.69 2.53 19.51
C ASP A 52 3.00 2.17 20.85
N GLU A 53 3.73 2.22 21.96
CA GLU A 53 3.22 1.93 23.30
C GLU A 53 2.10 2.89 23.75
N ASN A 54 1.97 4.06 23.12
CA ASN A 54 0.95 5.06 23.38
C ASN A 54 -0.27 4.93 22.46
N GLY A 55 -0.23 3.97 21.51
CA GLY A 55 -1.28 3.75 20.53
C GLY A 55 -1.22 4.66 19.30
N ASN A 56 -0.14 5.42 19.11
CA ASN A 56 0.05 6.26 17.93
C ASN A 56 0.61 5.43 16.77
N TRP A 57 0.20 5.75 15.56
CA TRP A 57 0.79 5.15 14.36
C TRP A 57 2.23 5.62 14.16
N THR A 58 3.12 4.69 13.96
CA THR A 58 4.55 4.83 13.69
C THR A 58 4.99 3.74 12.70
N GLY A 59 6.25 3.74 12.31
CA GLY A 59 6.78 2.86 11.30
C GLY A 59 7.28 3.66 10.11
N PHE A 60 7.95 2.99 9.17
CA PHE A 60 8.56 3.68 8.03
C PHE A 60 7.51 4.42 7.20
N ASP A 61 6.44 3.73 6.77
CA ASP A 61 5.41 4.31 5.91
C ASP A 61 4.58 5.34 6.67
N ALA A 62 4.21 5.07 7.94
CA ALA A 62 3.49 6.03 8.76
C ALA A 62 4.26 7.34 8.95
N GLU A 63 5.56 7.27 9.25
CA GLU A 63 6.38 8.48 9.44
C GLU A 63 6.64 9.19 8.10
N PHE A 64 6.84 8.45 7.01
CA PHE A 64 6.98 9.04 5.68
C PHE A 64 5.68 9.73 5.22
N ALA A 65 4.51 9.14 5.48
CA ALA A 65 3.21 9.77 5.22
C ALA A 65 2.99 11.04 6.04
N GLN A 66 3.39 11.04 7.31
CA GLN A 66 3.35 12.23 8.17
C GLN A 66 4.26 13.35 7.65
N LEU A 67 5.46 13.01 7.13
CA LEU A 67 6.35 13.98 6.48
C LEU A 67 5.73 14.56 5.21
N PHE A 68 5.04 13.74 4.40
CA PHE A 68 4.33 14.20 3.22
C PHE A 68 3.15 15.11 3.57
N ALA A 69 2.34 14.74 4.56
CA ALA A 69 1.25 15.58 5.05
C ALA A 69 1.77 16.96 5.53
N LYS A 70 2.89 16.98 6.24
CA LYS A 70 3.58 18.21 6.66
C LYS A 70 4.05 19.05 5.46
N GLU A 71 4.60 18.45 4.41
CA GLU A 71 4.99 19.13 3.16
C GLU A 71 3.75 19.75 2.47
N LEU A 72 2.60 19.07 2.54
CA LEU A 72 1.33 19.59 2.01
C LEU A 72 0.71 20.67 2.89
N GLY A 73 1.13 20.80 4.16
CA GLY A 73 0.56 21.71 5.15
C GLY A 73 -0.81 21.26 5.68
N VAL A 74 -1.01 19.94 5.83
CA VAL A 74 -2.25 19.30 6.29
C VAL A 74 -1.97 18.26 7.37
N GLU A 75 -3.01 17.75 8.04
CA GLU A 75 -2.92 16.63 8.98
C GLU A 75 -2.84 15.29 8.23
N CYS A 76 -2.15 14.29 8.83
CA CYS A 76 -2.15 12.91 8.37
C CYS A 76 -3.13 12.10 9.21
N GLU A 77 -4.15 11.55 8.57
CA GLU A 77 -5.12 10.63 9.19
C GLU A 77 -4.92 9.22 8.63
N PHE A 78 -4.88 8.23 9.49
CA PHE A 78 -4.74 6.83 9.08
C PHE A 78 -6.08 6.12 9.12
N PHE A 79 -6.42 5.44 8.03
CA PHE A 79 -7.61 4.61 7.87
C PHE A 79 -7.18 3.14 7.77
N VAL A 80 -7.62 2.31 8.73
CA VAL A 80 -7.33 0.88 8.69
C VAL A 80 -8.25 0.19 7.69
N ILE A 81 -7.67 -0.36 6.64
CA ILE A 81 -8.37 -1.15 5.62
C ILE A 81 -8.63 -2.54 6.21
N ALA A 82 -9.89 -2.87 6.46
CA ALA A 82 -10.27 -4.13 7.10
C ALA A 82 -10.10 -5.37 6.20
N ASP A 83 -10.08 -5.19 4.89
CA ASP A 83 -9.87 -6.21 3.87
C ASP A 83 -8.98 -5.62 2.78
N TRP A 84 -7.72 -6.04 2.71
CA TRP A 84 -6.72 -5.50 1.78
C TRP A 84 -7.14 -5.64 0.31
N SER A 85 -7.95 -6.63 -0.02
CA SER A 85 -8.51 -6.78 -1.38
C SER A 85 -9.38 -5.60 -1.81
N LYS A 86 -9.82 -4.75 -0.85
CA LYS A 86 -10.66 -3.56 -1.09
C LYS A 86 -9.87 -2.26 -1.18
N LYS A 87 -8.53 -2.28 -1.08
CA LYS A 87 -7.68 -1.09 -1.07
C LYS A 87 -7.98 -0.10 -2.20
N PHE A 88 -8.14 -0.59 -3.43
CA PHE A 88 -8.44 0.29 -4.57
C PHE A 88 -9.90 0.76 -4.60
N TYR A 89 -10.83 -0.02 -4.04
CA TYR A 89 -12.21 0.42 -3.85
C TYR A 89 -12.29 1.57 -2.84
N GLU A 90 -11.60 1.47 -1.70
CA GLU A 90 -11.52 2.54 -0.71
C GLU A 90 -10.90 3.83 -1.30
N LEU A 91 -9.89 3.67 -2.17
CA LEU A 91 -9.25 4.76 -2.88
C LEU A 91 -10.20 5.43 -3.90
N GLU A 92 -10.91 4.65 -4.72
CA GLU A 92 -11.85 5.13 -5.73
C GLU A 92 -13.05 5.84 -5.10
N THR A 93 -13.58 5.29 -4.01
CA THR A 93 -14.73 5.86 -3.28
C THR A 93 -14.36 7.06 -2.42
N LYS A 94 -13.08 7.45 -2.38
CA LYS A 94 -12.54 8.60 -1.63
C LYS A 94 -12.68 8.47 -0.10
N ASN A 95 -12.75 7.23 0.39
CA ASN A 95 -12.59 6.96 1.82
C ASN A 95 -11.15 7.19 2.27
N ILE A 96 -10.20 6.96 1.35
CA ILE A 96 -8.77 7.24 1.50
C ILE A 96 -8.25 8.06 0.32
N ASP A 97 -7.13 8.76 0.52
CA ASP A 97 -6.44 9.54 -0.51
C ASP A 97 -5.23 8.83 -1.08
N ALA A 98 -4.66 7.92 -0.31
CA ALA A 98 -3.54 7.09 -0.71
C ALA A 98 -3.67 5.68 -0.11
N VAL A 99 -3.23 4.65 -0.84
CA VAL A 99 -2.88 3.34 -0.32
C VAL A 99 -1.39 3.33 -0.07
N TRP A 100 -0.99 3.25 1.20
CA TRP A 100 0.42 3.39 1.59
C TRP A 100 0.74 2.49 2.78
N ASN A 101 1.18 1.26 2.53
CA ASN A 101 1.32 0.20 3.53
C ASN A 101 2.26 -0.91 3.02
N GLY A 102 3.50 -0.55 2.63
CA GLY A 102 4.36 -1.52 1.97
C GLY A 102 3.69 -2.12 0.73
N MET A 103 2.99 -1.28 -0.05
CA MET A 103 2.20 -1.78 -1.16
C MET A 103 3.11 -2.15 -2.34
N THR A 104 3.12 -3.43 -2.71
CA THR A 104 3.85 -3.92 -3.88
C THR A 104 3.35 -3.30 -5.18
N ILE A 105 4.27 -2.84 -6.03
CA ILE A 105 3.98 -2.31 -7.36
C ILE A 105 3.63 -3.46 -8.30
N THR A 106 2.36 -3.84 -8.34
CA THR A 106 1.83 -4.90 -9.22
C THR A 106 1.18 -4.33 -10.47
N GLU A 107 0.91 -5.18 -11.48
CA GLU A 107 0.11 -4.79 -12.65
C GLU A 107 -1.33 -4.42 -12.25
N GLU A 108 -1.88 -5.05 -11.20
CA GLU A 108 -3.17 -4.66 -10.64
C GLU A 108 -3.12 -3.21 -10.10
N ALA A 109 -2.09 -2.87 -9.31
CA ALA A 109 -1.89 -1.52 -8.77
C ALA A 109 -1.78 -0.48 -9.89
N LYS A 110 -0.96 -0.72 -10.92
CA LYS A 110 -0.82 0.16 -12.09
C LYS A 110 -2.11 0.32 -12.89
N THR A 111 -2.93 -0.74 -12.93
CA THR A 111 -4.21 -0.72 -13.64
C THR A 111 -5.27 0.06 -12.87
N ASN A 112 -5.32 -0.03 -11.55
CA ASN A 112 -6.39 0.53 -10.72
C ASN A 112 -6.05 1.89 -10.10
N SER A 113 -4.80 2.33 -10.15
CA SER A 113 -4.35 3.56 -9.51
C SER A 113 -3.24 4.27 -10.29
N SER A 114 -2.83 5.43 -9.80
CA SER A 114 -1.60 6.13 -10.20
C SER A 114 -0.53 5.83 -9.16
N VAL A 115 0.40 4.93 -9.50
CA VAL A 115 1.44 4.46 -8.58
C VAL A 115 2.65 5.39 -8.63
N SER A 116 3.24 5.67 -7.47
CA SER A 116 4.47 6.43 -7.35
C SER A 116 5.69 5.70 -7.93
N ASP A 117 6.80 6.39 -8.02
CA ASP A 117 8.11 5.75 -8.15
C ASP A 117 8.35 4.83 -6.94
N PRO A 118 9.17 3.77 -7.12
CA PRO A 118 9.49 2.84 -6.03
C PRO A 118 10.34 3.53 -4.94
N TYR A 119 10.14 3.10 -3.68
CA TYR A 119 10.86 3.67 -2.55
C TYR A 119 11.62 2.64 -1.70
N VAL A 120 11.17 1.38 -1.60
CA VAL A 120 11.81 0.30 -0.83
C VAL A 120 11.80 -0.98 -1.66
N VAL A 121 12.90 -1.76 -1.58
CA VAL A 121 12.95 -3.12 -2.15
C VAL A 121 12.31 -4.12 -1.21
N ASN A 122 11.60 -5.11 -1.77
CA ASN A 122 10.91 -6.16 -1.04
C ASN A 122 10.99 -7.50 -1.75
N ALA A 123 10.49 -8.54 -1.10
CA ALA A 123 10.25 -9.86 -1.65
C ALA A 123 9.13 -10.55 -0.88
N GLN A 124 8.34 -11.39 -1.53
CA GLN A 124 7.47 -12.33 -0.83
C GLN A 124 8.30 -13.55 -0.41
N VAL A 125 8.22 -13.91 0.87
CA VAL A 125 9.01 -15.00 1.43
C VAL A 125 8.13 -16.01 2.15
N LEU A 126 8.57 -17.27 2.09
CA LEU A 126 8.01 -18.32 2.91
C LEU A 126 8.44 -18.12 4.38
N VAL A 127 7.50 -18.23 5.31
CA VAL A 127 7.80 -18.31 6.75
C VAL A 127 7.19 -19.57 7.33
N MET A 128 7.98 -20.31 8.10
CA MET A 128 7.61 -21.59 8.74
C MET A 128 8.25 -21.70 10.12
N LYS A 129 7.95 -22.80 10.81
CA LYS A 129 8.74 -23.18 11.99
C LYS A 129 10.21 -23.33 11.61
N ALA A 130 11.10 -22.79 12.44
CA ALA A 130 12.54 -22.69 12.15
C ALA A 130 13.22 -24.07 11.98
N ASP A 131 12.69 -25.11 12.65
CA ASP A 131 13.23 -26.46 12.59
C ASP A 131 12.89 -27.22 11.28
N VAL A 132 11.92 -26.73 10.50
CA VAL A 132 11.49 -27.40 9.26
C VAL A 132 11.72 -26.58 8.00
N VAL A 133 11.90 -25.26 8.10
CA VAL A 133 11.97 -24.34 6.94
C VAL A 133 13.04 -24.73 5.92
N ALA A 134 14.16 -25.27 6.37
CA ALA A 134 15.27 -25.70 5.50
C ALA A 134 14.92 -26.90 4.58
N ASN A 135 13.81 -27.61 4.86
CA ASN A 135 13.36 -28.73 4.02
C ASN A 135 12.60 -28.23 2.77
N TYR A 136 12.29 -26.92 2.69
CA TYR A 136 11.51 -26.28 1.62
C TYR A 136 12.40 -25.29 0.87
N ALA A 137 13.33 -25.84 0.08
CA ALA A 137 14.37 -25.04 -0.59
C ALA A 137 13.97 -24.50 -1.97
N ASP A 138 12.82 -24.90 -2.48
CA ASP A 138 12.30 -24.45 -3.79
C ASP A 138 10.78 -24.28 -3.78
N ALA A 139 10.26 -23.51 -4.72
CA ALA A 139 8.82 -23.22 -4.81
C ALA A 139 7.96 -24.47 -5.07
N ALA A 140 8.50 -25.48 -5.79
CA ALA A 140 7.74 -26.69 -6.08
C ALA A 140 7.46 -27.55 -4.82
N SER A 141 8.28 -27.40 -3.78
CA SER A 141 8.09 -28.09 -2.50
C SER A 141 6.89 -27.55 -1.71
N LEU A 142 6.31 -26.40 -2.09
CA LEU A 142 5.24 -25.72 -1.34
C LEU A 142 3.83 -26.20 -1.70
N LYS A 143 3.65 -26.87 -2.86
CA LYS A 143 2.36 -27.15 -3.49
C LYS A 143 1.35 -27.89 -2.60
N ASP A 144 1.85 -28.77 -1.70
CA ASP A 144 1.03 -29.61 -0.81
C ASP A 144 0.90 -29.02 0.60
N LEU A 145 1.42 -27.80 0.82
CA LEU A 145 1.33 -27.10 2.09
C LEU A 145 0.00 -26.37 2.24
N LYS A 146 -0.47 -26.27 3.47
CA LYS A 146 -1.50 -25.33 3.90
C LYS A 146 -0.83 -24.01 4.26
N VAL A 147 -1.08 -22.97 3.48
CA VAL A 147 -0.36 -21.70 3.55
C VAL A 147 -1.32 -20.55 3.88
N ALA A 148 -1.02 -19.79 4.94
CA ALA A 148 -1.75 -18.57 5.27
C ALA A 148 -1.20 -17.39 4.48
N VAL A 149 -2.09 -16.56 3.93
CA VAL A 149 -1.77 -15.35 3.18
C VAL A 149 -2.80 -14.26 3.44
N GLU A 150 -2.38 -13.01 3.43
CA GLU A 150 -3.31 -11.89 3.47
C GLU A 150 -4.14 -11.83 2.18
N ASN A 151 -5.46 -11.71 2.33
CA ASN A 151 -6.40 -11.69 1.20
C ASN A 151 -6.14 -10.49 0.27
N GLY A 152 -5.92 -10.75 -1.04
CA GLY A 152 -5.64 -9.71 -2.05
C GLY A 152 -4.24 -9.10 -1.98
N SER A 153 -3.29 -9.80 -1.34
CA SER A 153 -1.88 -9.39 -1.26
C SER A 153 -1.02 -9.97 -2.39
N ALA A 154 0.17 -9.40 -2.58
CA ALA A 154 1.20 -9.99 -3.44
C ALA A 154 1.66 -11.36 -2.91
N GLY A 155 1.61 -11.59 -1.61
CA GLY A 155 1.88 -12.89 -0.98
C GLY A 155 0.91 -13.99 -1.41
N GLN A 156 -0.37 -13.66 -1.54
CA GLN A 156 -1.36 -14.60 -2.08
C GLN A 156 -1.03 -14.98 -3.53
N ASP A 157 -0.70 -14.00 -4.37
CA ASP A 157 -0.33 -14.25 -5.77
C ASP A 157 0.95 -15.07 -5.88
N ALA A 158 1.96 -14.77 -5.06
CA ALA A 158 3.23 -15.50 -5.02
C ALA A 158 3.04 -16.96 -4.58
N ALA A 159 2.22 -17.21 -3.56
CA ALA A 159 1.90 -18.57 -3.12
C ALA A 159 1.14 -19.36 -4.21
N ALA A 160 0.16 -18.73 -4.86
CA ALA A 160 -0.58 -19.34 -5.97
C ALA A 160 0.34 -19.64 -7.16
N ALA A 161 1.26 -18.74 -7.51
CA ALA A 161 2.25 -18.93 -8.58
C ALA A 161 3.25 -20.06 -8.24
N ALA A 162 3.54 -20.30 -6.95
CA ALA A 162 4.33 -21.44 -6.48
C ALA A 162 3.56 -22.78 -6.52
N GLY A 163 2.27 -22.76 -6.92
CA GLY A 163 1.44 -23.95 -7.06
C GLY A 163 0.68 -24.36 -5.79
N VAL A 164 0.69 -23.54 -4.75
CA VAL A 164 -0.11 -23.77 -3.53
C VAL A 164 -1.59 -23.67 -3.85
N THR A 165 -2.35 -24.70 -3.47
CA THR A 165 -3.82 -24.75 -3.68
C THR A 165 -4.62 -24.66 -2.38
N ASP A 166 -4.01 -24.97 -1.23
CA ASP A 166 -4.64 -24.87 0.10
C ASP A 166 -4.24 -23.55 0.78
N LEU A 167 -4.90 -22.46 0.36
CA LEU A 167 -4.67 -21.12 0.90
C LEU A 167 -5.68 -20.78 2.00
N ILE A 168 -5.16 -20.34 3.15
CA ILE A 168 -5.95 -19.73 4.22
C ILE A 168 -5.84 -18.23 4.09
N LEU A 169 -6.95 -17.61 3.67
CA LEU A 169 -7.01 -16.16 3.52
C LEU A 169 -7.30 -15.50 4.86
N VAL A 170 -6.42 -14.59 5.27
CA VAL A 170 -6.50 -13.83 6.52
C VAL A 170 -6.60 -12.33 6.26
N ALA A 171 -6.90 -11.56 7.31
CA ALA A 171 -7.15 -10.13 7.19
C ALA A 171 -5.89 -9.30 6.93
N ASP A 172 -4.75 -9.74 7.49
CA ASP A 172 -3.44 -9.08 7.40
C ASP A 172 -2.30 -10.10 7.55
N GLN A 173 -1.06 -9.66 7.29
CA GLN A 173 0.11 -10.53 7.37
C GLN A 173 0.46 -10.94 8.81
N ALA A 174 0.12 -10.12 9.81
CA ALA A 174 0.32 -10.49 11.21
C ALA A 174 -0.57 -11.68 11.61
N ALA A 175 -1.82 -11.71 11.10
CA ALA A 175 -2.70 -12.86 11.25
C ALA A 175 -2.14 -14.11 10.56
N ALA A 176 -1.47 -13.98 9.40
CA ALA A 176 -0.82 -15.11 8.74
C ALA A 176 0.31 -15.71 9.59
N LEU A 177 1.14 -14.89 10.26
CA LEU A 177 2.14 -15.35 11.23
C LEU A 177 1.50 -16.07 12.42
N MET A 178 0.35 -15.58 12.91
CA MET A 178 -0.38 -16.23 14.01
C MET A 178 -0.89 -17.62 13.63
N GLU A 179 -1.37 -17.82 12.39
CA GLU A 179 -1.79 -19.13 11.88
C GLU A 179 -0.64 -20.16 11.92
N VAL A 180 0.59 -19.74 11.52
CA VAL A 180 1.77 -20.60 11.57
C VAL A 180 2.19 -20.89 13.02
N LYS A 181 2.19 -19.86 13.87
CA LYS A 181 2.53 -20.01 15.29
C LYS A 181 1.58 -20.98 16.02
N ALA A 182 0.27 -20.87 15.71
CA ALA A 182 -0.75 -21.73 16.27
C ALA A 182 -0.74 -23.16 15.70
N GLY A 183 -0.05 -23.39 14.56
CA GLY A 183 -0.02 -24.68 13.86
C GLY A 183 -1.29 -24.98 13.06
N THR A 184 -2.14 -23.99 12.80
CA THR A 184 -3.34 -24.09 11.95
C THR A 184 -2.99 -24.00 10.48
N SER A 185 -1.87 -23.36 10.13
CA SER A 185 -1.18 -23.43 8.84
C SER A 185 0.24 -23.92 9.00
N GLN A 186 0.78 -24.58 7.96
CA GLN A 186 2.16 -25.10 7.98
C GLN A 186 3.16 -23.98 7.66
N ALA A 187 2.73 -23.01 6.84
CA ALA A 187 3.52 -21.88 6.40
C ALA A 187 2.65 -20.63 6.24
N CYS A 188 3.29 -19.49 6.10
CA CYS A 188 2.69 -18.30 5.49
C CYS A 188 3.62 -17.74 4.43
N VAL A 189 3.06 -16.93 3.50
CA VAL A 189 3.81 -16.12 2.56
C VAL A 189 3.51 -14.66 2.87
N ILE A 190 4.56 -13.92 3.23
CA ILE A 190 4.51 -12.53 3.67
C ILE A 190 5.70 -11.75 3.11
N ASP A 191 5.68 -10.44 3.28
CA ASP A 191 6.79 -9.57 2.93
C ASP A 191 8.04 -9.87 3.76
N ILE A 192 9.22 -9.86 3.11
CA ILE A 192 10.50 -10.07 3.80
C ILE A 192 10.76 -9.00 4.85
N THR A 193 10.27 -7.79 4.64
CA THR A 193 10.39 -6.69 5.60
C THR A 193 9.68 -7.03 6.91
N MET A 194 8.45 -7.58 6.87
CA MET A 194 7.76 -8.07 8.05
C MET A 194 8.44 -9.31 8.62
N ALA A 195 8.81 -10.28 7.78
CA ALA A 195 9.47 -11.49 8.25
C ALA A 195 10.74 -11.15 9.06
N ASN A 196 11.57 -10.24 8.56
CA ASN A 196 12.79 -9.80 9.25
C ASN A 196 12.50 -9.06 10.58
N ALA A 197 11.42 -8.29 10.65
CA ALA A 197 11.06 -7.55 11.86
C ALA A 197 10.39 -8.42 12.94
N MET A 198 9.66 -9.46 12.53
CA MET A 198 8.76 -10.18 13.42
C MET A 198 9.21 -11.60 13.78
N THR A 199 10.14 -12.22 13.01
CA THR A 199 10.57 -13.61 13.23
C THR A 199 12.02 -13.70 13.70
N GLY A 200 12.37 -14.81 14.32
CA GLY A 200 13.70 -15.07 14.84
C GLY A 200 13.89 -14.66 16.30
N GLU A 201 15.09 -14.91 16.82
CA GLU A 201 15.42 -14.71 18.23
C GLU A 201 15.16 -13.26 18.69
N GLY A 202 14.54 -13.10 19.84
CA GLY A 202 14.21 -11.78 20.41
C GLY A 202 12.89 -11.17 19.92
N THR A 203 12.17 -11.82 19.01
CA THR A 203 10.88 -11.36 18.48
C THR A 203 9.69 -12.13 19.06
N ASN A 204 8.47 -11.67 18.74
CA ASN A 204 7.23 -12.36 19.13
C ASN A 204 7.07 -13.75 18.49
N TYR A 205 7.79 -14.02 17.39
CA TYR A 205 7.75 -15.26 16.61
C TYR A 205 9.15 -15.89 16.55
N ALA A 206 9.83 -16.02 17.70
CA ALA A 206 11.19 -16.53 17.81
C ALA A 206 11.37 -17.96 17.30
N ASP A 207 10.29 -18.75 17.24
CA ASP A 207 10.25 -20.11 16.73
C ASP A 207 9.93 -20.21 15.23
N LEU A 208 9.72 -19.07 14.57
CA LEU A 208 9.53 -19.00 13.13
C LEU A 208 10.78 -18.44 12.44
N ALA A 209 10.96 -18.80 11.17
CA ALA A 209 12.05 -18.32 10.33
C ALA A 209 11.60 -18.10 8.90
N ALA A 210 12.18 -17.09 8.26
CA ALA A 210 12.06 -16.88 6.82
C ALA A 210 12.86 -17.95 6.06
N GLY A 211 12.27 -18.50 5.02
CA GLY A 211 12.85 -19.44 4.07
C GLY A 211 13.13 -18.80 2.73
N ILE A 212 12.72 -19.48 1.65
CA ILE A 212 12.97 -19.03 0.28
C ILE A 212 12.19 -17.76 -0.05
N SER A 213 12.79 -16.89 -0.87
CA SER A 213 12.09 -15.78 -1.55
C SER A 213 11.39 -16.32 -2.80
N LEU A 214 10.13 -15.94 -2.96
CA LEU A 214 9.30 -16.31 -4.11
C LEU A 214 9.29 -15.23 -5.19
N THR A 215 9.51 -13.97 -4.80
CA THR A 215 9.54 -12.80 -5.68
C THR A 215 10.74 -11.91 -5.40
N SER A 216 10.94 -10.92 -6.27
CA SER A 216 11.75 -9.72 -6.03
C SER A 216 10.91 -8.55 -6.52
N GLU A 217 10.61 -7.61 -5.66
CA GLU A 217 9.63 -6.57 -5.88
C GLU A 217 10.00 -5.25 -5.20
N GLU A 218 9.19 -4.22 -5.42
CA GLU A 218 9.39 -2.89 -4.86
C GLU A 218 8.06 -2.34 -4.34
N TYR A 219 8.13 -1.49 -3.31
CA TYR A 219 6.99 -0.77 -2.77
C TYR A 219 6.80 0.58 -3.44
N GLY A 220 5.53 0.94 -3.62
CA GLY A 220 5.08 2.25 -4.08
C GLY A 220 3.82 2.70 -3.36
N VAL A 221 3.50 3.97 -3.49
CA VAL A 221 2.26 4.56 -3.00
C VAL A 221 1.26 4.66 -4.14
N SER A 222 0.03 4.18 -3.93
CA SER A 222 -1.05 4.35 -4.90
C SER A 222 -1.92 5.54 -4.53
N PHE A 223 -2.09 6.43 -5.50
CA PHE A 223 -3.06 7.51 -5.50
C PHE A 223 -4.18 7.20 -6.50
N ARG A 224 -5.31 7.91 -6.46
CA ARG A 224 -6.37 7.76 -7.47
C ARG A 224 -5.80 7.92 -8.89
N LYS A 225 -6.42 7.28 -9.86
CA LYS A 225 -6.04 7.45 -11.28
C LYS A 225 -6.01 8.93 -11.63
N GLU A 226 -4.97 9.32 -12.37
CA GLU A 226 -4.77 10.72 -12.84
C GLU A 226 -4.64 11.75 -11.71
N SER A 227 -4.42 11.30 -10.47
CA SER A 227 -4.21 12.20 -9.34
C SER A 227 -2.93 13.03 -9.50
N ASP A 228 -3.04 14.31 -9.24
CA ASP A 228 -1.91 15.25 -9.18
C ASP A 228 -1.00 15.03 -7.96
N LEU A 229 -1.41 14.18 -7.03
CA LEU A 229 -0.60 13.78 -5.87
C LEU A 229 0.60 12.93 -6.26
N THR A 230 0.49 12.07 -7.28
CA THR A 230 1.59 11.15 -7.68
C THR A 230 2.85 11.92 -8.04
N ALA A 231 2.73 12.92 -8.91
CA ALA A 231 3.89 13.76 -9.30
C ALA A 231 4.40 14.61 -8.12
N LYS A 232 3.48 15.09 -7.27
CA LYS A 232 3.83 15.86 -6.08
C LYS A 232 4.59 15.00 -5.06
N PHE A 233 4.16 13.76 -4.88
CA PHE A 233 4.81 12.79 -4.00
C PHE A 233 6.19 12.40 -4.50
N ASN A 234 6.34 12.06 -5.79
CA ASN A 234 7.64 11.70 -6.37
C ASN A 234 8.66 12.82 -6.20
N ALA A 235 8.28 14.08 -6.48
CA ALA A 235 9.15 15.23 -6.27
C ALA A 235 9.51 15.46 -4.79
N PHE A 236 8.59 15.17 -3.87
CA PHE A 236 8.86 15.22 -2.44
C PHE A 236 9.82 14.10 -2.01
N MET A 237 9.61 12.87 -2.48
CA MET A 237 10.49 11.73 -2.21
C MET A 237 11.93 12.01 -2.70
N ASP A 238 12.09 12.51 -3.94
CA ASP A 238 13.41 12.87 -4.49
C ASP A 238 14.13 13.92 -3.62
N LYS A 239 13.40 14.90 -3.06
CA LYS A 239 13.95 15.87 -2.11
C LYS A 239 14.45 15.20 -0.84
N LEU A 240 13.68 14.27 -0.24
CA LEU A 240 14.07 13.55 0.98
C LEU A 240 15.23 12.58 0.75
N ILE A 241 15.35 12.02 -0.46
CA ILE A 241 16.53 11.22 -0.86
C ILE A 241 17.76 12.13 -0.95
N ALA A 242 17.63 13.27 -1.63
CA ALA A 242 18.75 14.20 -1.86
C ALA A 242 19.30 14.81 -0.56
N ASP A 243 18.46 15.03 0.45
CA ASP A 243 18.89 15.59 1.75
C ASP A 243 19.21 14.52 2.79
N GLY A 244 19.08 13.23 2.47
CA GLY A 244 19.39 12.08 3.33
C GLY A 244 18.30 11.74 4.35
N THR A 245 17.20 12.47 4.38
CA THR A 245 16.11 12.23 5.36
C THR A 245 15.49 10.85 5.16
N LEU A 246 15.21 10.46 3.91
CA LEU A 246 14.60 9.15 3.62
C LEU A 246 15.57 8.00 3.92
N GLN A 247 16.87 8.18 3.67
CA GLN A 247 17.92 7.21 4.01
C GLN A 247 17.98 6.99 5.52
N ALA A 248 17.98 8.06 6.32
CA ALA A 248 17.99 7.96 7.78
C ALA A 248 16.74 7.26 8.32
N LEU A 249 15.57 7.51 7.70
CA LEU A 249 14.34 6.84 8.05
C LEU A 249 14.39 5.33 7.71
N ALA A 250 14.92 4.96 6.54
CA ALA A 250 15.10 3.57 6.14
C ALA A 250 16.05 2.81 7.09
N GLU A 251 17.16 3.42 7.48
CA GLU A 251 18.12 2.86 8.44
C GLU A 251 17.49 2.62 9.81
N LYS A 252 16.64 3.55 10.28
CA LYS A 252 15.89 3.40 11.53
C LYS A 252 15.05 2.11 11.58
N TYR A 253 14.50 1.71 10.44
CA TYR A 253 13.64 0.53 10.31
C TYR A 253 14.33 -0.65 9.62
N SER A 254 15.65 -0.60 9.40
CA SER A 254 16.45 -1.65 8.76
C SER A 254 15.95 -2.01 7.35
N LEU A 255 15.50 -1.02 6.60
CA LEU A 255 15.00 -1.16 5.23
C LEU A 255 16.05 -0.75 4.20
N THR A 256 15.92 -1.26 2.98
CA THR A 256 16.75 -0.90 1.82
C THR A 256 15.92 -0.08 0.84
N LEU A 257 16.35 1.14 0.55
CA LEU A 257 15.71 1.98 -0.46
C LEU A 257 15.88 1.39 -1.86
N ALA A 258 14.90 1.63 -2.73
CA ALA A 258 14.90 1.20 -4.13
C ALA A 258 15.72 2.16 -5.04
N LYS A 259 16.05 3.36 -4.57
CA LYS A 259 16.83 4.39 -5.30
C LYS A 259 18.06 4.80 -4.51
#